data_2ee1d6baa5441b68ebe815ab7e7b3215
#
_entry.id   2ee1d6baa5441b68ebe815ab7e7b3215
#
_cell.length_a   1.000
_cell.length_b   1.000
_cell.length_c   1.000
_cell.angle_alpha   90.00
_cell.angle_beta   90.00
_cell.angle_gamma   90.00
#
_symmetry.space_group_name_H-M   'P 1'
#
loop_
_entity.id
_entity.type
_entity.pdbx_description
1 polymer ?
#
loop_
_entity_poly.entity_id
_entity_poly.type
_entity_poly.pdbx_seq_one_letter_code
_entity_poly.pdbx_strand_id
1 'polypeptide(L)'
;MKEINILWFKKDLRIFDNEALCEAIKDNDILPIYIIELDIWSQNTHSDRQWQFCKESLIDLRNALAEIGQPLIIRTGNVINIFDEISTKFKIKGIYSHQETGDWLTYKRDQKVREWALSKNIIWKEFLQFSVFRGNLDRNNWSKKWQKNSEKNLLKAPFRINSINFNIGEIPSDEIFTFKKETCPGRMQGGRKKGLERMQYFFSNKLNSYSKDISSPEKSFNSCSRLSPYICWGCISLKEIFNKANISKNNNSRMLKSRLTWHCHFIQKLESEPELEFREFHPFFKNIREKNNELLYLWSSGNTGFPFIDACMRSLNFNGWINFRMRAMLMSFASYNLWLPWQDSGSELANKFVDYEPGIHWNQCQMQSGTTSINTNRIYNPIKQGKDHDPQGKFIKKWIPELKDISLNFIHEPWLLSRFHKEEYEQINYIRPIIDIPNSTKTAKKKIQEITKKDRYWDISKEIYLKHGSRKRLRKNINNKKIARKEMERQYELKLSLIHI
;
A
#
# COMPACT_ATOMS: atom_id res chain seq x y z
N MET A 1 6.50 40.19 -16.62
CA MET A 1 6.17 38.77 -16.74
C MET A 1 4.76 38.53 -16.21
N LYS A 2 3.98 37.70 -16.86
CA LYS A 2 2.64 37.30 -16.36
C LYS A 2 2.78 36.59 -15.02
N GLU A 3 1.92 36.96 -14.06
CA GLU A 3 1.84 36.30 -12.74
C GLU A 3 1.00 35.06 -12.82
N ILE A 4 1.48 33.94 -12.24
CA ILE A 4 0.79 32.64 -12.21
C ILE A 4 0.94 31.93 -10.88
N ASN A 5 0.04 30.99 -10.61
CA ASN A 5 0.19 29.96 -9.59
C ASN A 5 0.55 28.62 -10.24
N ILE A 6 1.48 27.89 -9.66
CA ILE A 6 1.75 26.50 -10.03
C ILE A 6 0.78 25.60 -9.26
N LEU A 7 0.01 24.77 -9.99
CA LEU A 7 -0.73 23.67 -9.41
C LEU A 7 0.06 22.38 -9.65
N TRP A 8 0.78 21.93 -8.64
CA TRP A 8 1.66 20.77 -8.75
C TRP A 8 0.95 19.49 -8.33
N PHE A 9 0.58 18.69 -9.33
CA PHE A 9 0.03 17.34 -9.13
C PHE A 9 1.13 16.34 -8.75
N LYS A 10 0.81 15.45 -7.81
CA LYS A 10 1.68 14.33 -7.39
C LYS A 10 0.87 13.03 -7.41
N LYS A 11 0.40 12.54 -6.26
CA LYS A 11 -0.50 11.38 -6.13
C LYS A 11 -1.96 11.84 -5.91
N ASP A 12 -2.44 12.80 -6.65
CA ASP A 12 -3.77 13.43 -6.54
C ASP A 12 -4.42 13.66 -7.92
N LEU A 13 -4.32 12.66 -8.81
CA LEU A 13 -4.63 12.74 -10.24
C LEU A 13 -6.13 12.86 -10.52
N ARG A 14 -6.74 13.97 -10.08
CA ARG A 14 -8.15 14.31 -10.26
C ARG A 14 -8.40 15.82 -10.18
N ILE A 15 -9.49 16.29 -10.82
CA ILE A 15 -9.97 17.68 -10.70
C ILE A 15 -11.11 17.81 -9.67
N PHE A 16 -11.85 16.74 -9.41
CA PHE A 16 -12.96 16.73 -8.43
C PHE A 16 -12.42 16.42 -7.03
N ASP A 17 -12.97 17.09 -6.02
CA ASP A 17 -12.50 17.01 -4.63
C ASP A 17 -10.98 17.27 -4.50
N ASN A 18 -10.52 18.31 -5.24
CA ASN A 18 -9.13 18.76 -5.26
C ASN A 18 -9.03 20.16 -4.64
N GLU A 19 -8.64 20.22 -3.36
CA GLU A 19 -8.56 21.46 -2.59
C GLU A 19 -7.44 22.37 -3.13
N ALA A 20 -6.32 21.79 -3.59
CA ALA A 20 -5.22 22.55 -4.17
C ALA A 20 -5.64 23.28 -5.45
N LEU A 21 -6.40 22.62 -6.33
CA LEU A 21 -6.96 23.24 -7.54
C LEU A 21 -7.92 24.37 -7.18
N CYS A 22 -8.87 24.13 -6.27
CA CYS A 22 -9.88 25.13 -5.90
C CYS A 22 -9.25 26.38 -5.25
N GLU A 23 -8.16 26.21 -4.52
CA GLU A 23 -7.46 27.35 -3.90
C GLU A 23 -6.52 28.06 -4.89
N ALA A 24 -5.86 27.33 -5.77
CA ALA A 24 -4.91 27.89 -6.72
C ALA A 24 -5.53 28.87 -7.72
N ILE A 25 -6.81 28.65 -8.08
CA ILE A 25 -7.52 29.47 -9.10
C ILE A 25 -8.09 30.79 -8.56
N LYS A 26 -8.05 31.03 -7.24
CA LYS A 26 -8.76 32.20 -6.64
C LYS A 26 -8.19 33.55 -7.06
N ASP A 27 -6.88 33.63 -7.12
CA ASP A 27 -6.20 34.93 -7.24
C ASP A 27 -5.40 35.08 -8.54
N ASN A 28 -5.03 33.99 -9.22
CA ASN A 28 -4.18 34.03 -10.41
C ASN A 28 -4.53 32.88 -11.39
N ASP A 29 -4.06 33.04 -12.63
CA ASP A 29 -4.05 31.95 -13.59
C ASP A 29 -3.16 30.83 -13.10
N ILE A 30 -3.54 29.57 -13.41
CA ILE A 30 -2.83 28.41 -12.90
C ILE A 30 -2.09 27.66 -14.02
N LEU A 31 -0.90 27.17 -13.70
CA LEU A 31 -0.12 26.25 -14.52
C LEU A 31 -0.21 24.85 -13.89
N PRO A 32 -1.16 23.97 -14.31
CA PRO A 32 -1.25 22.63 -13.79
C PRO A 32 -0.11 21.77 -14.34
N ILE A 33 0.73 21.23 -13.48
CA ILE A 33 1.93 20.48 -13.86
C ILE A 33 2.04 19.17 -13.10
N TYR A 34 2.50 18.13 -13.82
CA TYR A 34 3.00 16.88 -13.24
C TYR A 34 4.45 16.69 -13.67
N ILE A 35 5.32 16.37 -12.73
CA ILE A 35 6.74 16.19 -12.96
C ILE A 35 7.10 14.73 -12.76
N ILE A 36 7.66 14.11 -13.79
CA ILE A 36 8.16 12.74 -13.78
C ILE A 36 9.60 12.78 -13.30
N GLU A 37 9.81 12.38 -12.04
CA GLU A 37 11.11 12.38 -11.37
C GLU A 37 11.77 11.01 -11.52
N LEU A 38 12.77 10.91 -12.40
CA LEU A 38 13.43 9.63 -12.71
C LEU A 38 14.08 9.00 -11.47
N ASP A 39 14.62 9.80 -10.55
CA ASP A 39 15.22 9.31 -9.30
C ASP A 39 14.21 8.55 -8.44
N ILE A 40 12.94 9.00 -8.43
CA ILE A 40 11.86 8.31 -7.70
C ILE A 40 11.49 7.03 -8.45
N TRP A 41 11.31 7.09 -9.75
CA TRP A 41 10.93 5.95 -10.56
C TRP A 41 12.02 4.86 -10.68
N SER A 42 13.30 5.18 -10.45
CA SER A 42 14.41 4.21 -10.46
C SER A 42 14.53 3.35 -9.20
N GLN A 43 13.71 3.63 -8.18
CA GLN A 43 13.75 2.84 -6.95
C GLN A 43 13.26 1.40 -7.17
N ASN A 44 13.81 0.43 -6.42
CA ASN A 44 13.45 -0.98 -6.48
C ASN A 44 11.96 -1.28 -6.19
N THR A 45 11.25 -0.33 -5.58
CA THR A 45 9.82 -0.41 -5.26
C THR A 45 8.91 -0.03 -6.41
N HIS A 46 9.46 0.58 -7.46
CA HIS A 46 8.72 1.03 -8.63
C HIS A 46 8.86 0.05 -9.80
N SER A 47 7.87 0.03 -10.68
CA SER A 47 7.80 -0.93 -11.78
C SER A 47 6.98 -0.43 -12.97
N ASP A 48 7.14 -1.11 -14.10
CA ASP A 48 6.37 -0.85 -15.32
C ASP A 48 4.85 -0.85 -15.06
N ARG A 49 4.32 -1.82 -14.30
CA ARG A 49 2.88 -1.92 -14.03
C ARG A 49 2.32 -0.72 -13.25
N GLN A 50 3.12 -0.09 -12.40
CA GLN A 50 2.76 1.15 -11.70
C GLN A 50 2.82 2.33 -12.63
N TRP A 51 3.87 2.39 -13.46
CA TRP A 51 4.01 3.44 -14.48
C TRP A 51 2.84 3.42 -15.47
N GLN A 52 2.48 2.26 -16.02
CA GLN A 52 1.36 2.16 -16.96
C GLN A 52 0.05 2.65 -16.33
N PHE A 53 -0.20 2.35 -15.06
CA PHE A 53 -1.38 2.88 -14.35
C PHE A 53 -1.30 4.40 -14.17
N CYS A 54 -0.13 4.93 -13.80
CA CYS A 54 0.11 6.36 -13.68
C CYS A 54 -0.06 7.07 -15.04
N LYS A 55 0.55 6.55 -16.10
CA LYS A 55 0.48 7.07 -17.47
C LYS A 55 -0.97 7.21 -17.96
N GLU A 56 -1.78 6.16 -17.78
CA GLU A 56 -3.20 6.17 -18.11
C GLU A 56 -3.96 7.23 -17.29
N SER A 57 -3.59 7.39 -16.02
CA SER A 57 -4.19 8.38 -15.13
C SER A 57 -3.80 9.81 -15.50
N LEU A 58 -2.57 10.03 -15.98
CA LEU A 58 -2.11 11.33 -16.48
C LEU A 58 -2.82 11.72 -17.78
N ILE A 59 -3.07 10.77 -18.67
CA ILE A 59 -3.84 11.01 -19.91
C ILE A 59 -5.28 11.44 -19.56
N ASP A 60 -5.94 10.71 -18.65
CA ASP A 60 -7.30 11.00 -18.20
C ASP A 60 -7.37 12.39 -17.52
N LEU A 61 -6.43 12.73 -16.64
CA LEU A 61 -6.33 14.02 -15.98
C LEU A 61 -6.07 15.16 -16.97
N ARG A 62 -5.18 14.94 -17.97
CA ARG A 62 -4.87 15.95 -19.00
C ARG A 62 -6.13 16.31 -19.79
N ASN A 63 -6.92 15.30 -20.19
CA ASN A 63 -8.16 15.50 -20.90
C ASN A 63 -9.17 16.27 -20.02
N ALA A 64 -9.37 15.86 -18.77
CA ALA A 64 -10.27 16.52 -17.85
C ALA A 64 -9.89 18.00 -17.58
N LEU A 65 -8.60 18.31 -17.49
CA LEU A 65 -8.11 19.68 -17.33
C LEU A 65 -8.25 20.49 -18.66
N ALA A 66 -8.05 19.87 -19.81
CA ALA A 66 -8.25 20.52 -21.12
C ALA A 66 -9.73 20.91 -21.32
N GLU A 67 -10.66 20.04 -20.92
CA GLU A 67 -12.12 20.31 -20.99
C GLU A 67 -12.52 21.56 -20.19
N ILE A 68 -11.82 21.88 -19.12
CA ILE A 68 -12.08 23.08 -18.32
C ILE A 68 -11.17 24.28 -18.70
N GLY A 69 -10.30 24.15 -19.70
CA GLY A 69 -9.60 25.27 -20.34
C GLY A 69 -8.07 25.24 -20.36
N GLN A 70 -7.40 24.44 -19.51
CA GLN A 70 -5.95 24.36 -19.47
C GLN A 70 -5.48 22.91 -19.29
N PRO A 71 -4.87 22.28 -20.30
CA PRO A 71 -4.38 20.91 -20.19
C PRO A 71 -3.23 20.78 -19.17
N LEU A 72 -3.08 19.57 -18.62
CA LEU A 72 -1.94 19.21 -17.76
C LEU A 72 -0.62 19.32 -18.51
N ILE A 73 0.32 20.04 -17.94
CA ILE A 73 1.69 20.15 -18.42
C ILE A 73 2.50 18.99 -17.83
N ILE A 74 3.27 18.31 -18.68
CA ILE A 74 4.17 17.24 -18.26
C ILE A 74 5.61 17.70 -18.44
N ARG A 75 6.43 17.42 -17.44
CA ARG A 75 7.88 17.58 -17.50
C ARG A 75 8.56 16.36 -16.91
N THR A 76 9.76 16.08 -17.39
CA THR A 76 10.62 15.02 -16.83
C THR A 76 11.88 15.65 -16.30
N GLY A 77 12.24 15.34 -15.05
CA GLY A 77 13.47 15.82 -14.44
C GLY A 77 13.33 16.25 -12.99
N ASN A 78 14.28 17.06 -12.52
CA ASN A 78 14.27 17.58 -11.15
C ASN A 78 13.27 18.72 -10.98
N VAL A 79 12.48 18.68 -9.93
CA VAL A 79 11.39 19.65 -9.66
C VAL A 79 11.91 21.08 -9.58
N ILE A 80 13.02 21.31 -8.88
CA ILE A 80 13.58 22.65 -8.67
C ILE A 80 14.05 23.24 -10.01
N ASN A 81 14.75 22.46 -10.82
CA ASN A 81 15.22 22.91 -12.14
C ASN A 81 14.04 23.30 -13.04
N ILE A 82 12.96 22.52 -12.99
CA ILE A 82 11.74 22.79 -13.77
C ILE A 82 11.04 24.06 -13.26
N PHE A 83 10.97 24.27 -11.96
CA PHE A 83 10.41 25.49 -11.39
C PHE A 83 11.28 26.72 -11.70
N ASP A 84 12.60 26.60 -11.71
CA ASP A 84 13.49 27.65 -12.16
C ASP A 84 13.29 27.96 -13.65
N GLU A 85 13.14 26.96 -14.55
CA GLU A 85 12.79 27.17 -15.95
C GLU A 85 11.45 27.95 -16.08
N ILE A 86 10.41 27.56 -15.35
CA ILE A 86 9.13 28.26 -15.35
C ILE A 86 9.29 29.72 -14.89
N SER A 87 10.14 29.93 -13.90
CA SER A 87 10.43 31.27 -13.34
C SER A 87 11.08 32.24 -14.37
N THR A 88 11.72 31.72 -15.42
CA THR A 88 12.26 32.57 -16.49
C THR A 88 11.19 33.15 -17.41
N LYS A 89 10.01 32.53 -17.47
CA LYS A 89 8.90 32.91 -18.35
C LYS A 89 7.73 33.58 -17.63
N PHE A 90 7.55 33.22 -16.37
CA PHE A 90 6.43 33.68 -15.53
C PHE A 90 6.93 34.12 -14.16
N LYS A 91 6.17 35.02 -13.53
CA LYS A 91 6.36 35.33 -12.12
C LYS A 91 5.50 34.39 -11.27
N ILE A 92 6.12 33.42 -10.62
CA ILE A 92 5.44 32.47 -9.76
C ILE A 92 5.02 33.17 -8.46
N LYS A 93 3.72 33.24 -8.19
CA LYS A 93 3.16 33.84 -6.96
C LYS A 93 3.00 32.80 -5.86
N GLY A 94 2.63 31.60 -6.22
CA GLY A 94 2.46 30.52 -5.27
C GLY A 94 2.52 29.14 -5.92
N ILE A 95 2.84 28.14 -5.09
CA ILE A 95 2.75 26.73 -5.44
C ILE A 95 1.63 26.14 -4.60
N TYR A 96 0.76 25.39 -5.23
CA TYR A 96 -0.37 24.70 -4.60
C TYR A 96 -0.28 23.22 -4.90
N SER A 97 -0.31 22.38 -3.87
CA SER A 97 -0.27 20.92 -4.04
C SER A 97 -0.95 20.21 -2.87
N HIS A 98 -1.31 18.97 -3.05
CA HIS A 98 -1.59 18.11 -1.89
C HIS A 98 -0.28 17.63 -1.24
N GLN A 99 -0.34 17.37 0.07
CA GLN A 99 0.75 16.69 0.78
C GLN A 99 0.91 15.27 0.21
N GLU A 100 2.12 14.93 -0.18
CA GLU A 100 2.46 13.57 -0.55
C GLU A 100 2.98 12.81 0.67
N THR A 101 2.30 11.71 1.01
CA THR A 101 2.69 10.80 2.08
C THR A 101 3.45 9.62 1.49
N GLY A 102 4.49 9.90 0.70
CA GLY A 102 5.24 8.93 -0.07
C GLY A 102 6.38 8.25 0.71
N ASP A 103 7.43 7.91 0.00
CA ASP A 103 8.67 7.35 0.51
C ASP A 103 9.68 8.41 0.97
N TRP A 104 10.86 7.97 1.40
CA TRP A 104 11.93 8.85 1.86
C TRP A 104 12.42 9.85 0.80
N LEU A 105 12.49 9.43 -0.48
CA LEU A 105 12.94 10.33 -1.54
C LEU A 105 11.94 11.46 -1.79
N THR A 106 10.65 11.15 -1.83
CA THR A 106 9.60 12.17 -1.97
C THR A 106 9.57 13.12 -0.77
N TYR A 107 9.81 12.59 0.45
CA TYR A 107 9.94 13.41 1.65
C TYR A 107 11.13 14.37 1.57
N LYS A 108 12.31 13.91 1.15
CA LYS A 108 13.50 14.74 0.95
C LYS A 108 13.33 15.75 -0.18
N ARG A 109 12.67 15.36 -1.27
CA ARG A 109 12.33 16.28 -2.35
C ARG A 109 11.45 17.43 -1.83
N ASP A 110 10.40 17.13 -1.07
CA ASP A 110 9.50 18.16 -0.52
C ASP A 110 10.24 19.11 0.42
N GLN A 111 11.22 18.66 1.21
CA GLN A 111 12.08 19.53 2.01
C GLN A 111 12.87 20.50 1.13
N LYS A 112 13.55 20.00 0.08
CA LYS A 112 14.33 20.83 -0.85
C LYS A 112 13.44 21.85 -1.59
N VAL A 113 12.25 21.45 -2.03
CA VAL A 113 11.29 22.37 -2.68
C VAL A 113 10.84 23.47 -1.71
N ARG A 114 10.64 23.14 -0.44
CA ARG A 114 10.30 24.13 0.60
C ARG A 114 11.42 25.16 0.79
N GLU A 115 12.66 24.70 0.90
CA GLU A 115 13.83 25.57 1.02
C GLU A 115 13.98 26.48 -0.21
N TRP A 116 13.81 25.91 -1.41
CA TRP A 116 13.83 26.67 -2.66
C TRP A 116 12.71 27.73 -2.70
N ALA A 117 11.48 27.37 -2.38
CA ALA A 117 10.35 28.31 -2.38
C ALA A 117 10.58 29.48 -1.40
N LEU A 118 11.10 29.19 -0.20
CA LEU A 118 11.47 30.21 0.78
C LEU A 118 12.58 31.16 0.24
N SER A 119 13.61 30.64 -0.41
CA SER A 119 14.70 31.43 -0.99
C SER A 119 14.24 32.39 -2.11
N LYS A 120 13.16 32.02 -2.80
CA LYS A 120 12.54 32.83 -3.89
C LYS A 120 11.37 33.70 -3.40
N ASN A 121 11.05 33.70 -2.10
CA ASN A 121 9.85 34.34 -1.55
C ASN A 121 8.53 33.88 -2.21
N ILE A 122 8.45 32.59 -2.57
CA ILE A 122 7.27 31.95 -3.15
C ILE A 122 6.52 31.24 -2.03
N ILE A 123 5.22 31.45 -1.94
CA ILE A 123 4.37 30.76 -0.97
C ILE A 123 4.05 29.37 -1.49
N TRP A 124 4.40 28.33 -0.73
CA TRP A 124 3.93 26.96 -1.02
C TRP A 124 2.84 26.57 -0.05
N LYS A 125 1.62 26.40 -0.57
CA LYS A 125 0.44 25.92 0.17
C LYS A 125 0.22 24.43 -0.09
N GLU A 126 0.26 23.64 0.97
CA GLU A 126 -0.01 22.20 0.92
C GLU A 126 -1.36 21.86 1.57
N PHE A 127 -2.15 21.01 0.93
CA PHE A 127 -3.45 20.54 1.38
C PHE A 127 -3.42 19.05 1.71
N LEU A 128 -4.33 18.59 2.56
CA LEU A 128 -4.40 17.17 2.94
C LEU A 128 -4.89 16.30 1.78
N GLN A 129 -4.08 15.38 1.30
CA GLN A 129 -4.52 14.35 0.35
C GLN A 129 -5.40 13.30 1.04
N PHE A 130 -4.96 12.86 2.21
CA PHE A 130 -5.68 11.94 3.08
C PHE A 130 -5.94 12.62 4.44
N SER A 131 -6.61 11.92 5.36
CA SER A 131 -6.68 12.40 6.75
C SER A 131 -5.43 11.97 7.54
N VAL A 132 -4.26 12.31 7.00
CA VAL A 132 -2.92 12.13 7.58
C VAL A 132 -2.38 13.53 7.89
N PHE A 133 -1.78 13.69 9.05
CA PHE A 133 -1.41 15.03 9.54
C PHE A 133 0.08 15.10 9.79
N ARG A 134 0.74 16.10 9.21
CA ARG A 134 2.18 16.39 9.41
C ARG A 134 2.42 17.10 10.73
N GLY A 135 3.65 17.01 11.23
CA GLY A 135 4.12 17.73 12.43
C GLY A 135 3.79 17.02 13.73
N ASN A 136 3.75 17.78 14.82
CA ASN A 136 3.52 17.23 16.17
C ASN A 136 2.07 16.77 16.33
N LEU A 137 1.85 15.46 16.21
CA LEU A 137 0.54 14.84 16.19
C LEU A 137 0.13 14.33 17.57
N ASP A 138 -0.97 14.88 18.12
CA ASP A 138 -1.68 14.24 19.21
C ASP A 138 -2.42 12.97 18.73
N ARG A 139 -1.80 11.83 18.95
CA ARG A 139 -2.37 10.52 18.58
C ARG A 139 -3.69 10.21 19.29
N ASN A 140 -3.97 10.82 20.43
CA ASN A 140 -5.19 10.56 21.18
C ASN A 140 -6.43 11.15 20.49
N ASN A 141 -6.25 12.28 19.81
CA ASN A 141 -7.31 12.94 19.06
C ASN A 141 -7.32 12.64 17.56
N TRP A 142 -6.35 11.87 17.07
CA TRP A 142 -6.21 11.57 15.64
C TRP A 142 -7.51 11.02 15.01
N SER A 143 -8.18 10.06 15.63
CA SER A 143 -9.39 9.47 15.03
C SER A 143 -10.57 10.44 14.97
N LYS A 144 -10.65 11.42 15.89
CA LYS A 144 -11.66 12.49 15.82
C LYS A 144 -11.35 13.46 14.67
N LYS A 145 -10.08 13.86 14.53
CA LYS A 145 -9.61 14.69 13.41
C LYS A 145 -9.81 13.99 12.08
N TRP A 146 -9.48 12.69 12.00
CA TRP A 146 -9.69 11.85 10.82
C TRP A 146 -11.16 11.86 10.40
N GLN A 147 -12.07 11.57 11.33
CA GLN A 147 -13.51 11.54 11.06
C GLN A 147 -14.01 12.91 10.57
N LYS A 148 -13.69 13.99 11.31
CA LYS A 148 -14.08 15.35 10.94
C LYS A 148 -13.62 15.72 9.53
N ASN A 149 -12.39 15.35 9.14
CA ASN A 149 -11.88 15.63 7.80
C ASN A 149 -12.56 14.76 6.72
N SER A 150 -12.84 13.48 7.02
CA SER A 150 -13.49 12.56 6.08
C SER A 150 -14.98 12.89 5.84
N GLU A 151 -15.63 13.60 6.76
CA GLU A 151 -17.03 14.06 6.68
C GLU A 151 -17.19 15.42 6.02
N LYS A 152 -16.09 16.11 5.66
CA LYS A 152 -16.18 17.37 4.91
C LYS A 152 -16.87 17.19 3.57
N ASN A 153 -17.55 18.24 3.12
CA ASN A 153 -18.15 18.27 1.80
C ASN A 153 -17.11 18.06 0.70
N LEU A 154 -17.55 17.40 -0.36
CA LEU A 154 -16.76 17.22 -1.58
C LEU A 154 -16.71 18.53 -2.35
N LEU A 155 -15.53 18.87 -2.85
CA LEU A 155 -15.32 20.07 -3.65
C LEU A 155 -15.61 19.76 -5.12
N LYS A 156 -16.46 20.56 -5.75
CA LYS A 156 -16.71 20.47 -7.19
C LYS A 156 -15.48 20.98 -7.95
N ALA A 157 -15.21 20.40 -9.11
CA ALA A 157 -14.25 20.95 -10.03
C ALA A 157 -14.68 22.36 -10.48
N PRO A 158 -13.74 23.28 -10.73
CA PRO A 158 -14.07 24.59 -11.33
C PRO A 158 -14.69 24.39 -12.70
N PHE A 159 -15.62 25.30 -13.06
CA PHE A 159 -16.27 25.24 -14.37
C PHE A 159 -15.29 25.58 -15.50
N ARG A 160 -14.38 26.52 -15.25
CA ARG A 160 -13.38 26.98 -16.23
C ARG A 160 -12.12 27.48 -15.53
N ILE A 161 -10.99 27.30 -16.20
CA ILE A 161 -9.69 27.92 -15.88
C ILE A 161 -9.14 28.60 -17.13
N ASN A 162 -8.36 29.66 -16.94
CA ASN A 162 -7.79 30.38 -18.06
C ASN A 162 -6.62 29.63 -18.67
N SER A 163 -6.54 29.65 -20.00
CA SER A 163 -5.42 29.04 -20.72
C SER A 163 -4.16 29.89 -20.59
N ILE A 164 -3.05 29.22 -20.39
CA ILE A 164 -1.70 29.79 -20.40
C ILE A 164 -0.95 29.23 -21.62
N ASN A 165 -0.44 30.12 -22.47
CA ASN A 165 0.39 29.69 -23.60
C ASN A 165 1.74 29.20 -23.08
N PHE A 166 1.83 27.90 -22.86
CA PHE A 166 3.03 27.19 -22.44
C PHE A 166 3.03 25.79 -23.04
N ASN A 167 4.21 25.32 -23.47
CA ASN A 167 4.32 23.97 -24.03
C ASN A 167 3.83 22.92 -23.06
N ILE A 168 2.84 22.13 -23.45
CA ILE A 168 2.21 21.12 -22.61
C ILE A 168 3.13 19.92 -22.30
N GLY A 169 4.17 19.71 -23.12
CA GLY A 169 5.06 18.55 -23.02
C GLY A 169 4.39 17.23 -23.36
N GLU A 170 5.18 16.24 -23.64
CA GLU A 170 4.70 14.89 -23.94
C GLU A 170 4.79 14.00 -22.69
N ILE A 171 3.92 13.00 -22.63
CA ILE A 171 4.12 11.88 -21.72
C ILE A 171 5.20 11.01 -22.34
N PRO A 172 6.32 10.78 -21.65
CA PRO A 172 7.48 10.12 -22.27
C PRO A 172 7.19 8.67 -22.63
N SER A 173 8.00 8.14 -23.54
CA SER A 173 8.03 6.70 -23.82
C SER A 173 8.48 5.92 -22.58
N ASP A 174 8.12 4.63 -22.51
CA ASP A 174 8.46 3.77 -21.39
C ASP A 174 9.97 3.43 -21.34
N GLU A 175 10.73 3.83 -22.37
CA GLU A 175 12.17 3.54 -22.50
C GLU A 175 13.06 4.40 -21.61
N ILE A 176 12.53 5.52 -21.10
CA ILE A 176 13.31 6.39 -20.20
C ILE A 176 13.51 5.77 -18.82
N PHE A 177 12.78 4.71 -18.48
CA PHE A 177 12.83 4.09 -17.18
C PHE A 177 13.76 2.88 -17.16
N THR A 178 14.42 2.68 -16.01
CA THR A 178 15.40 1.59 -15.80
C THR A 178 14.78 0.33 -15.22
N PHE A 179 13.50 0.37 -14.81
CA PHE A 179 12.85 -0.81 -14.26
C PHE A 179 12.64 -1.91 -15.31
N LYS A 180 12.66 -3.15 -14.85
CA LYS A 180 12.44 -4.31 -15.70
C LYS A 180 11.02 -4.27 -16.29
N LYS A 181 10.93 -4.41 -17.61
CA LYS A 181 9.63 -4.56 -18.29
C LYS A 181 9.06 -5.93 -17.97
N GLU A 182 7.95 -5.94 -17.21
CA GLU A 182 7.23 -7.15 -16.85
C GLU A 182 5.80 -7.07 -17.34
N THR A 183 5.33 -8.13 -17.97
CA THR A 183 3.92 -8.23 -18.37
C THR A 183 3.01 -8.34 -17.16
N CYS A 184 1.94 -7.55 -17.14
CA CYS A 184 0.91 -7.64 -16.12
C CYS A 184 -0.49 -7.56 -16.78
N PRO A 185 -0.89 -8.63 -17.51
CA PRO A 185 -2.05 -8.58 -18.41
C PRO A 185 -3.39 -8.36 -17.68
N GLY A 186 -3.48 -8.81 -16.43
CA GLY A 186 -4.67 -8.61 -15.58
C GLY A 186 -4.70 -7.31 -14.78
N ARG A 187 -3.76 -6.40 -15.03
CA ARG A 187 -3.67 -5.09 -14.37
C ARG A 187 -4.93 -4.25 -14.61
N MET A 188 -5.37 -3.56 -13.58
CA MET A 188 -6.43 -2.57 -13.72
C MET A 188 -5.92 -1.35 -14.50
N GLN A 189 -6.77 -0.80 -15.36
CA GLN A 189 -6.50 0.45 -16.05
C GLN A 189 -6.54 1.64 -15.09
N GLY A 190 -5.64 2.62 -15.30
CA GLY A 190 -5.61 3.87 -14.57
C GLY A 190 -6.72 4.84 -14.99
N GLY A 191 -6.74 5.99 -14.32
CA GLY A 191 -7.65 7.08 -14.60
C GLY A 191 -8.90 7.13 -13.73
N ARG A 192 -9.40 8.35 -13.53
CA ARG A 192 -10.59 8.62 -12.71
C ARG A 192 -11.84 7.97 -13.27
N LYS A 193 -12.02 8.01 -14.60
CA LYS A 193 -13.18 7.41 -15.29
C LYS A 193 -13.30 5.93 -14.92
N LYS A 194 -12.21 5.16 -15.03
CA LYS A 194 -12.15 3.74 -14.66
C LYS A 194 -12.36 3.50 -13.16
N GLY A 195 -11.82 4.38 -12.35
CA GLY A 195 -12.04 4.35 -10.90
C GLY A 195 -13.50 4.56 -10.52
N LEU A 196 -14.19 5.52 -11.16
CA LEU A 196 -15.62 5.79 -10.93
C LEU A 196 -16.50 4.62 -11.40
N GLU A 197 -16.23 4.03 -12.58
CA GLU A 197 -16.91 2.83 -13.08
C GLU A 197 -16.79 1.69 -12.05
N ARG A 198 -15.56 1.46 -11.54
CA ARG A 198 -15.28 0.44 -10.53
C ARG A 198 -15.99 0.72 -9.20
N MET A 199 -15.96 1.97 -8.74
CA MET A 199 -16.65 2.40 -7.53
C MET A 199 -18.16 2.19 -7.64
N GLN A 200 -18.75 2.60 -8.75
CA GLN A 200 -20.18 2.40 -9.01
C GLN A 200 -20.54 0.92 -8.99
N TYR A 201 -19.80 0.10 -9.73
CA TYR A 201 -20.02 -1.35 -9.77
C TYR A 201 -19.97 -2.00 -8.38
N PHE A 202 -18.95 -1.62 -7.57
CA PHE A 202 -18.81 -2.15 -6.22
C PHE A 202 -20.02 -1.80 -5.32
N PHE A 203 -20.40 -0.52 -5.28
CA PHE A 203 -21.48 -0.08 -4.41
C PHE A 203 -22.84 -0.62 -4.84
N SER A 204 -23.10 -0.75 -6.13
CA SER A 204 -24.36 -1.26 -6.65
C SER A 204 -24.50 -2.78 -6.56
N ASN A 205 -23.40 -3.54 -6.74
CA ASN A 205 -23.49 -4.99 -6.96
C ASN A 205 -22.75 -5.83 -5.92
N LYS A 206 -21.72 -5.30 -5.25
CA LYS A 206 -20.78 -6.13 -4.47
C LYS A 206 -20.67 -5.77 -2.98
N LEU A 207 -21.14 -4.59 -2.58
CA LEU A 207 -21.06 -4.14 -1.20
C LEU A 207 -21.68 -5.16 -0.22
N ASN A 208 -22.80 -5.80 -0.59
CA ASN A 208 -23.52 -6.73 0.29
C ASN A 208 -22.77 -8.04 0.55
N SER A 209 -21.88 -8.47 -0.35
CA SER A 209 -21.05 -9.68 -0.16
C SER A 209 -19.65 -9.39 0.39
N TYR A 210 -19.29 -8.11 0.54
CA TYR A 210 -17.94 -7.66 0.83
C TYR A 210 -17.29 -8.34 2.05
N SER A 211 -17.99 -8.38 3.19
CA SER A 211 -17.44 -8.99 4.43
C SER A 211 -17.24 -10.49 4.33
N LYS A 212 -18.11 -11.18 3.57
CA LYS A 212 -18.06 -12.62 3.38
C LYS A 212 -16.90 -13.04 2.48
N ASP A 213 -16.64 -12.26 1.42
CA ASP A 213 -15.75 -12.68 0.34
C ASP A 213 -14.33 -12.10 0.46
N ILE A 214 -14.12 -11.09 1.30
CA ILE A 214 -12.86 -10.34 1.40
C ILE A 214 -11.62 -11.20 1.69
N SER A 215 -11.79 -12.37 2.32
CA SER A 215 -10.68 -13.24 2.67
C SER A 215 -10.38 -14.32 1.64
N SER A 216 -11.29 -14.63 0.72
CA SER A 216 -11.06 -15.60 -0.35
C SER A 216 -10.28 -14.95 -1.50
N PRO A 217 -9.15 -15.51 -1.98
CA PRO A 217 -8.41 -14.94 -3.10
C PRO A 217 -9.20 -14.98 -4.41
N GLU A 218 -10.00 -16.01 -4.64
CA GLU A 218 -10.85 -16.14 -5.83
C GLU A 218 -12.00 -15.13 -5.80
N LYS A 219 -12.80 -15.14 -4.73
CA LYS A 219 -14.01 -14.32 -4.64
C LYS A 219 -13.69 -12.83 -4.48
N SER A 220 -12.66 -12.49 -3.72
CA SER A 220 -12.29 -11.10 -3.44
C SER A 220 -11.92 -10.30 -4.69
N PHE A 221 -11.42 -10.98 -5.73
CA PHE A 221 -11.09 -10.34 -6.99
C PHE A 221 -12.31 -9.66 -7.64
N ASN A 222 -13.49 -10.25 -7.52
CA ASN A 222 -14.74 -9.69 -8.01
C ASN A 222 -15.53 -8.93 -6.95
N SER A 223 -15.48 -9.35 -5.70
CA SER A 223 -16.34 -8.85 -4.61
C SER A 223 -15.71 -7.73 -3.78
N CYS A 224 -14.38 -7.55 -3.78
CA CYS A 224 -13.75 -6.39 -3.17
C CYS A 224 -13.91 -5.13 -4.03
N SER A 225 -13.78 -3.98 -3.39
CA SER A 225 -13.86 -2.70 -4.12
C SER A 225 -12.78 -2.56 -5.19
N ARG A 226 -11.57 -3.04 -4.91
CA ARG A 226 -10.37 -2.85 -5.76
C ARG A 226 -10.11 -1.38 -6.09
N LEU A 227 -10.47 -0.49 -5.16
CA LEU A 227 -10.26 0.96 -5.30
C LEU A 227 -8.89 1.41 -4.83
N SER A 228 -8.09 0.51 -4.25
CA SER A 228 -6.77 0.85 -3.71
C SER A 228 -5.82 1.50 -4.72
N PRO A 229 -5.71 1.08 -6.00
CA PRO A 229 -4.87 1.79 -6.96
C PRO A 229 -5.37 3.21 -7.24
N TYR A 230 -6.68 3.39 -7.37
CA TYR A 230 -7.27 4.70 -7.63
C TYR A 230 -7.16 5.66 -6.44
N ILE A 231 -7.12 5.14 -5.20
CA ILE A 231 -6.84 5.93 -4.00
C ILE A 231 -5.34 6.28 -3.95
N CYS A 232 -4.47 5.31 -4.19
CA CYS A 232 -3.02 5.46 -4.16
C CYS A 232 -2.54 6.55 -5.14
N TRP A 233 -3.05 6.54 -6.37
CA TRP A 233 -2.74 7.54 -7.39
C TRP A 233 -3.66 8.76 -7.34
N GLY A 234 -4.57 8.81 -6.39
CA GLY A 234 -5.45 9.95 -6.15
C GLY A 234 -6.48 10.24 -7.26
N CYS A 235 -6.77 9.27 -8.13
CA CYS A 235 -7.83 9.37 -9.13
C CYS A 235 -9.22 9.50 -8.50
N ILE A 236 -9.41 8.92 -7.31
CA ILE A 236 -10.60 9.05 -6.47
C ILE A 236 -10.14 9.48 -5.06
N SER A 237 -10.83 10.45 -4.48
CA SER A 237 -10.52 10.84 -3.11
C SER A 237 -11.09 9.83 -2.10
N LEU A 238 -10.41 9.72 -0.97
CA LEU A 238 -10.89 8.90 0.14
C LEU A 238 -12.25 9.40 0.65
N LYS A 239 -12.48 10.73 0.62
CA LYS A 239 -13.74 11.34 1.02
C LYS A 239 -14.91 10.93 0.12
N GLU A 240 -14.70 10.79 -1.20
CA GLU A 240 -15.74 10.31 -2.12
C GLU A 240 -16.23 8.91 -1.73
N ILE A 241 -15.28 8.00 -1.45
CA ILE A 241 -15.61 6.61 -1.04
C ILE A 241 -16.29 6.60 0.33
N PHE A 242 -15.78 7.41 1.28
CA PHE A 242 -16.34 7.50 2.62
C PHE A 242 -17.78 8.05 2.59
N ASN A 243 -18.02 9.14 1.85
CA ASN A 243 -19.36 9.73 1.71
C ASN A 243 -20.32 8.74 1.03
N LYS A 244 -19.90 8.06 -0.03
CA LYS A 244 -20.73 7.04 -0.69
C LYS A 244 -21.04 5.87 0.26
N ALA A 245 -20.08 5.45 1.10
CA ALA A 245 -20.29 4.43 2.12
C ALA A 245 -21.22 4.90 3.25
N ASN A 246 -21.37 6.19 3.52
CA ASN A 246 -22.27 6.74 4.52
C ASN A 246 -23.75 6.64 4.13
N ILE A 247 -24.07 6.58 2.85
CA ILE A 247 -25.45 6.44 2.34
C ILE A 247 -26.05 5.10 2.80
N SER A 248 -25.23 4.04 2.79
CA SER A 248 -25.66 2.72 3.25
C SER A 248 -25.27 2.49 4.72
N LYS A 249 -26.24 2.19 5.57
CA LYS A 249 -26.04 1.97 7.02
C LYS A 249 -25.78 0.51 7.41
N ASN A 250 -25.49 -0.37 6.45
CA ASN A 250 -25.27 -1.81 6.71
C ASN A 250 -23.87 -2.12 7.29
N ASN A 251 -23.68 -3.37 7.71
CA ASN A 251 -22.41 -3.84 8.30
C ASN A 251 -21.24 -3.77 7.32
N ASN A 252 -21.46 -4.02 6.04
CA ASN A 252 -20.43 -3.99 5.01
C ASN A 252 -19.90 -2.56 4.80
N SER A 253 -20.78 -1.55 4.80
CA SER A 253 -20.38 -0.14 4.77
C SER A 253 -19.58 0.27 5.99
N ARG A 254 -19.98 -0.19 7.20
CA ARG A 254 -19.19 0.04 8.42
C ARG A 254 -17.80 -0.59 8.33
N MET A 255 -17.71 -1.80 7.78
CA MET A 255 -16.45 -2.48 7.55
C MET A 255 -15.57 -1.73 6.53
N LEU A 256 -16.14 -1.27 5.42
CA LEU A 256 -15.42 -0.46 4.42
C LEU A 256 -14.87 0.82 5.05
N LYS A 257 -15.69 1.59 5.78
CA LYS A 257 -15.24 2.80 6.50
C LYS A 257 -14.11 2.51 7.49
N SER A 258 -14.19 1.39 8.20
CA SER A 258 -13.09 0.94 9.06
C SER A 258 -11.80 0.70 8.28
N ARG A 259 -11.88 0.15 7.05
CA ARG A 259 -10.69 -0.03 6.19
C ARG A 259 -10.10 1.28 5.73
N LEU A 260 -10.92 2.28 5.40
CA LEU A 260 -10.44 3.63 5.08
C LEU A 260 -9.74 4.29 6.28
N THR A 261 -10.23 4.07 7.50
CA THR A 261 -9.56 4.53 8.72
C THR A 261 -8.20 3.85 8.90
N TRP A 262 -8.12 2.53 8.69
CA TRP A 262 -6.86 1.80 8.76
C TRP A 262 -5.86 2.22 7.69
N HIS A 263 -6.32 2.52 6.49
CA HIS A 263 -5.50 3.10 5.41
C HIS A 263 -4.71 4.32 5.93
N CYS A 264 -5.40 5.35 6.39
CA CYS A 264 -4.74 6.55 6.91
C CYS A 264 -3.94 6.30 8.20
N HIS A 265 -4.37 5.36 9.05
CA HIS A 265 -3.64 5.01 10.28
C HIS A 265 -2.24 4.45 9.99
N PHE A 266 -2.11 3.61 8.96
CA PHE A 266 -0.79 3.07 8.59
C PHE A 266 0.07 4.15 7.94
N ILE A 267 -0.48 4.94 7.03
CA ILE A 267 0.25 6.06 6.41
C ILE A 267 0.74 7.03 7.49
N GLN A 268 -0.10 7.36 8.48
CA GLN A 268 0.26 8.25 9.58
C GLN A 268 1.47 7.74 10.39
N LYS A 269 1.72 6.44 10.47
CA LYS A 269 2.91 5.93 11.18
C LYS A 269 4.19 6.29 10.43
N LEU A 270 4.22 6.08 9.11
CA LEU A 270 5.39 6.41 8.29
C LEU A 270 5.58 7.94 8.22
N GLU A 271 4.50 8.71 8.06
CA GLU A 271 4.57 10.19 8.08
C GLU A 271 5.14 10.72 9.41
N SER A 272 4.82 10.06 10.53
CA SER A 272 5.34 10.46 11.84
C SER A 272 6.77 10.00 12.10
N GLU A 273 7.27 9.04 11.34
CA GLU A 273 8.61 8.43 11.47
C GLU A 273 9.05 7.82 10.14
N PRO A 274 9.50 8.67 9.18
CA PRO A 274 9.82 8.24 7.81
C PRO A 274 10.91 7.16 7.74
N GLU A 275 11.82 7.11 8.71
CA GLU A 275 12.90 6.13 8.78
C GLU A 275 12.40 4.68 8.92
N LEU A 276 11.12 4.46 9.28
CA LEU A 276 10.51 3.13 9.32
C LEU A 276 10.42 2.44 7.96
N GLU A 277 10.73 3.14 6.89
CA GLU A 277 10.95 2.56 5.57
C GLU A 277 12.19 1.65 5.54
N PHE A 278 13.22 1.98 6.33
CA PHE A 278 14.53 1.31 6.26
C PHE A 278 14.89 0.53 7.53
N ARG A 279 14.39 0.97 8.69
CA ARG A 279 14.72 0.36 9.97
C ARG A 279 13.53 -0.29 10.64
N GLU A 280 13.82 -1.25 11.48
CA GLU A 280 12.82 -1.96 12.27
C GLU A 280 12.17 -1.02 13.31
N PHE A 281 10.87 -1.22 13.56
CA PHE A 281 10.20 -0.58 14.70
C PHE A 281 10.92 -0.90 16.01
N HIS A 282 11.23 -2.18 16.23
CA HIS A 282 11.93 -2.62 17.41
C HIS A 282 13.38 -2.96 17.08
N PRO A 283 14.38 -2.22 17.64
CA PRO A 283 15.78 -2.31 17.23
C PRO A 283 16.42 -3.69 17.41
N PHE A 284 15.90 -4.53 18.33
CA PHE A 284 16.44 -5.88 18.56
C PHE A 284 16.18 -6.85 17.39
N PHE A 285 15.35 -6.47 16.41
CA PHE A 285 15.13 -7.24 15.18
C PHE A 285 16.07 -6.83 14.03
N LYS A 286 16.99 -5.88 14.27
CA LYS A 286 17.95 -5.46 13.25
C LYS A 286 18.87 -6.63 12.89
N ASN A 287 19.01 -6.88 11.58
CA ASN A 287 19.95 -7.87 11.01
C ASN A 287 19.80 -9.31 11.57
N ILE A 288 18.58 -9.70 11.99
CA ILE A 288 18.35 -11.07 12.47
C ILE A 288 18.17 -12.09 11.35
N ARG A 289 17.98 -11.63 10.12
CA ARG A 289 17.72 -12.44 8.93
C ARG A 289 18.79 -12.23 7.89
N GLU A 290 19.10 -13.27 7.15
CA GLU A 290 20.14 -13.25 6.14
C GLU A 290 19.52 -13.24 4.74
N LYS A 291 20.16 -12.51 3.83
CA LYS A 291 19.75 -12.46 2.43
C LYS A 291 20.01 -13.81 1.76
N ASN A 292 19.01 -14.30 1.02
CA ASN A 292 19.12 -15.47 0.17
C ASN A 292 18.38 -15.18 -1.15
N ASN A 293 19.15 -14.91 -2.19
CA ASN A 293 18.61 -14.51 -3.49
C ASN A 293 17.86 -15.65 -4.19
N GLU A 294 18.26 -16.91 -4.00
CA GLU A 294 17.61 -18.07 -4.56
C GLU A 294 16.20 -18.27 -3.96
N LEU A 295 16.11 -18.29 -2.63
CA LEU A 295 14.81 -18.40 -1.95
C LEU A 295 13.91 -17.19 -2.25
N LEU A 296 14.48 -15.99 -2.36
CA LEU A 296 13.74 -14.79 -2.73
C LEU A 296 13.17 -14.91 -4.15
N TYR A 297 13.97 -15.41 -5.10
CA TYR A 297 13.54 -15.64 -6.49
C TYR A 297 12.46 -16.72 -6.57
N LEU A 298 12.65 -17.87 -5.93
CA LEU A 298 11.67 -18.96 -5.94
C LEU A 298 10.33 -18.51 -5.36
N TRP A 299 10.36 -17.72 -4.28
CA TRP A 299 9.16 -17.18 -3.68
C TRP A 299 8.50 -16.11 -4.58
N SER A 300 9.26 -15.16 -5.11
CA SER A 300 8.72 -14.05 -5.90
C SER A 300 8.24 -14.49 -7.29
N SER A 301 8.72 -15.62 -7.79
CA SER A 301 8.25 -16.23 -9.03
C SER A 301 7.06 -17.19 -8.83
N GLY A 302 6.74 -17.58 -7.58
CA GLY A 302 5.68 -18.55 -7.27
C GLY A 302 6.08 -19.98 -7.59
N ASN A 303 7.29 -20.39 -7.14
CA ASN A 303 7.91 -21.68 -7.32
C ASN A 303 8.49 -22.20 -5.99
N THR A 304 7.68 -22.17 -4.93
CA THR A 304 8.09 -22.65 -3.60
C THR A 304 7.75 -24.10 -3.32
N GLY A 305 6.90 -24.72 -4.15
CA GLY A 305 6.35 -26.04 -3.92
C GLY A 305 5.18 -26.05 -2.93
N PHE A 306 4.71 -24.88 -2.49
CA PHE A 306 3.50 -24.72 -1.67
C PHE A 306 2.36 -24.15 -2.52
N PRO A 307 1.40 -24.97 -2.98
CA PRO A 307 0.45 -24.58 -4.02
C PRO A 307 -0.30 -23.29 -3.74
N PHE A 308 -0.71 -23.05 -2.49
CA PHE A 308 -1.47 -21.84 -2.17
C PHE A 308 -0.59 -20.58 -2.12
N ILE A 309 0.69 -20.68 -1.73
CA ILE A 309 1.67 -19.57 -1.81
C ILE A 309 1.93 -19.24 -3.27
N ASP A 310 2.23 -20.26 -4.07
CA ASP A 310 2.61 -20.12 -5.48
C ASP A 310 1.43 -19.59 -6.30
N ALA A 311 0.22 -20.09 -6.08
CA ALA A 311 -0.98 -19.57 -6.72
C ALA A 311 -1.23 -18.10 -6.38
N CYS A 312 -1.04 -17.69 -5.12
CA CYS A 312 -1.16 -16.29 -4.72
C CYS A 312 -0.12 -15.41 -5.39
N MET A 313 1.13 -15.86 -5.47
CA MET A 313 2.21 -15.09 -6.10
C MET A 313 2.04 -14.99 -7.61
N ARG A 314 1.71 -16.11 -8.29
CA ARG A 314 1.44 -16.11 -9.74
C ARG A 314 0.24 -15.25 -10.09
N SER A 315 -0.83 -15.28 -9.26
CA SER A 315 -1.97 -14.37 -9.40
C SER A 315 -1.58 -12.90 -9.23
N LEU A 316 -0.71 -12.58 -8.26
CA LEU A 316 -0.20 -11.23 -8.06
C LEU A 316 0.67 -10.77 -9.24
N ASN A 317 1.56 -11.62 -9.74
CA ASN A 317 2.40 -11.33 -10.89
C ASN A 317 1.57 -10.98 -12.14
N PHE A 318 0.48 -11.71 -12.35
CA PHE A 318 -0.42 -11.48 -13.49
C PHE A 318 -1.32 -10.25 -13.33
N ASN A 319 -1.86 -10.00 -12.13
CA ASN A 319 -2.91 -8.99 -11.90
C ASN A 319 -2.41 -7.68 -11.30
N GLY A 320 -1.22 -7.64 -10.71
CA GLY A 320 -0.71 -6.48 -9.95
C GLY A 320 -1.50 -6.15 -8.68
N TRP A 321 -2.42 -7.05 -8.27
CA TRP A 321 -3.26 -6.88 -7.10
C TRP A 321 -3.67 -8.23 -6.51
N ILE A 322 -3.69 -8.32 -5.20
CA ILE A 322 -4.25 -9.44 -4.44
C ILE A 322 -4.86 -8.92 -3.13
N ASN A 323 -5.80 -9.64 -2.53
CA ASN A 323 -6.46 -9.21 -1.30
C ASN A 323 -5.50 -9.17 -0.10
N PHE A 324 -5.86 -8.39 0.92
CA PHE A 324 -5.02 -8.12 2.08
C PHE A 324 -4.56 -9.39 2.82
N ARG A 325 -5.43 -10.39 3.00
CA ARG A 325 -5.07 -11.62 3.72
C ARG A 325 -3.95 -12.38 3.02
N MET A 326 -3.99 -12.44 1.70
CA MET A 326 -2.95 -13.11 0.92
C MET A 326 -1.64 -12.32 0.94
N ARG A 327 -1.68 -10.98 0.88
CA ARG A 327 -0.47 -10.15 1.09
C ARG A 327 0.18 -10.45 2.44
N ALA A 328 -0.61 -10.54 3.50
CA ALA A 328 -0.12 -10.85 4.84
C ALA A 328 0.51 -12.24 4.92
N MET A 329 -0.11 -13.24 4.29
CA MET A 329 0.41 -14.61 4.24
C MET A 329 1.71 -14.69 3.44
N LEU A 330 1.77 -14.08 2.25
CA LEU A 330 2.98 -14.05 1.43
C LEU A 330 4.17 -13.46 2.19
N MET A 331 3.97 -12.30 2.82
CA MET A 331 5.01 -11.65 3.62
C MET A 331 5.41 -12.46 4.86
N SER A 332 4.43 -13.07 5.54
CA SER A 332 4.70 -13.94 6.69
C SER A 332 5.50 -15.18 6.29
N PHE A 333 5.18 -15.82 5.17
CA PHE A 333 5.90 -16.97 4.65
C PHE A 333 7.36 -16.62 4.35
N ALA A 334 7.60 -15.53 3.61
CA ALA A 334 8.97 -15.04 3.33
C ALA A 334 9.77 -14.78 4.61
N SER A 335 9.14 -14.11 5.59
CA SER A 335 9.85 -13.66 6.80
C SER A 335 10.06 -14.73 7.85
N TYR A 336 9.14 -15.70 8.01
CA TYR A 336 9.23 -16.73 9.04
C TYR A 336 9.66 -18.08 8.52
N ASN A 337 9.09 -18.52 7.39
CA ASN A 337 9.38 -19.85 6.88
C ASN A 337 10.66 -19.86 6.03
N LEU A 338 10.87 -18.84 5.18
CA LEU A 338 12.11 -18.69 4.41
C LEU A 338 13.18 -17.89 5.16
N TRP A 339 12.82 -17.25 6.28
CA TRP A 339 13.69 -16.41 7.12
C TRP A 339 14.39 -15.27 6.35
N LEU A 340 13.74 -14.73 5.31
CA LEU A 340 14.26 -13.62 4.50
C LEU A 340 14.10 -12.27 5.19
N PRO A 341 15.00 -11.30 4.96
CA PRO A 341 14.86 -9.92 5.40
C PRO A 341 13.55 -9.32 4.89
N TRP A 342 12.86 -8.57 5.76
CA TRP A 342 11.60 -7.94 5.38
C TRP A 342 11.80 -6.83 4.34
N GLN A 343 12.98 -6.21 4.30
CA GLN A 343 13.35 -5.20 3.32
C GLN A 343 13.37 -5.79 1.90
N ASP A 344 14.07 -6.91 1.71
CA ASP A 344 14.18 -7.57 0.41
C ASP A 344 12.82 -8.11 -0.06
N SER A 345 12.13 -8.87 0.81
CA SER A 345 10.80 -9.40 0.50
C SER A 345 9.75 -8.31 0.30
N GLY A 346 9.87 -7.21 1.05
CA GLY A 346 9.01 -6.04 0.91
C GLY A 346 9.24 -5.32 -0.40
N SER A 347 10.49 -5.11 -0.83
CA SER A 347 10.81 -4.48 -2.12
C SER A 347 10.25 -5.29 -3.28
N GLU A 348 10.38 -6.62 -3.25
CA GLU A 348 9.78 -7.51 -4.26
C GLU A 348 8.25 -7.38 -4.33
N LEU A 349 7.58 -7.34 -3.19
CA LEU A 349 6.11 -7.15 -3.16
C LEU A 349 5.70 -5.74 -3.60
N ALA A 350 6.44 -4.70 -3.19
CA ALA A 350 6.17 -3.32 -3.59
C ALA A 350 6.15 -3.18 -5.11
N ASN A 351 7.16 -3.73 -5.76
CA ASN A 351 7.31 -3.75 -7.22
C ASN A 351 6.12 -4.43 -7.94
N LYS A 352 5.52 -5.45 -7.32
CA LYS A 352 4.39 -6.20 -7.88
C LYS A 352 3.03 -5.55 -7.67
N PHE A 353 2.91 -4.61 -6.73
CA PHE A 353 1.62 -3.96 -6.42
C PHE A 353 1.41 -2.67 -7.22
N VAL A 354 0.36 -2.61 -8.05
CA VAL A 354 -0.09 -1.38 -8.73
C VAL A 354 -0.53 -0.32 -7.71
N ASP A 355 -1.00 -0.76 -6.54
CA ASP A 355 -1.45 0.06 -5.43
C ASP A 355 -0.39 0.21 -4.33
N TYR A 356 0.90 0.26 -4.71
CA TYR A 356 1.99 0.47 -3.74
C TYR A 356 1.84 1.84 -3.05
N GLU A 357 1.54 1.78 -1.76
CA GLU A 357 1.46 2.92 -0.86
C GLU A 357 2.49 2.73 0.25
N PRO A 358 3.60 3.49 0.27
CA PRO A 358 4.73 3.25 1.18
C PRO A 358 4.33 3.14 2.64
N GLY A 359 3.46 4.06 3.11
CA GLY A 359 3.03 4.10 4.50
C GLY A 359 2.23 2.87 4.94
N ILE A 360 1.46 2.26 4.02
CA ILE A 360 0.76 1.01 4.29
C ILE A 360 1.71 -0.16 4.14
N HIS A 361 2.45 -0.18 3.05
CA HIS A 361 3.29 -1.31 2.65
C HIS A 361 4.36 -1.64 3.69
N TRP A 362 5.23 -0.69 4.02
CA TRP A 362 6.33 -0.93 4.95
C TRP A 362 5.85 -1.25 6.36
N ASN A 363 4.78 -0.58 6.82
CA ASN A 363 4.16 -0.93 8.09
C ASN A 363 3.60 -2.36 8.12
N GLN A 364 3.02 -2.83 7.01
CA GLN A 364 2.51 -4.19 6.91
C GLN A 364 3.63 -5.21 6.77
N CYS A 365 4.67 -4.95 5.99
CA CYS A 365 5.84 -5.81 5.91
C CYS A 365 6.45 -6.06 7.29
N GLN A 366 6.68 -5.01 8.06
CA GLN A 366 7.21 -5.12 9.41
C GLN A 366 6.24 -5.82 10.38
N MET A 367 4.94 -5.55 10.27
CA MET A 367 3.93 -6.22 11.10
C MET A 367 3.86 -7.72 10.82
N GLN A 368 3.92 -8.14 9.55
CA GLN A 368 3.87 -9.54 9.16
C GLN A 368 5.20 -10.28 9.36
N SER A 369 6.31 -9.57 9.45
CA SER A 369 7.63 -10.13 9.79
C SER A 369 7.91 -10.16 11.29
N GLY A 370 7.02 -9.58 12.11
CA GLY A 370 7.11 -9.60 13.57
C GLY A 370 8.11 -8.63 14.17
N THR A 371 8.56 -7.60 13.42
CA THR A 371 9.57 -6.64 13.88
C THR A 371 8.99 -5.44 14.63
N THR A 372 7.65 -5.35 14.77
CA THR A 372 6.99 -4.18 15.36
C THR A 372 6.78 -4.24 16.87
N SER A 373 6.81 -5.44 17.46
CA SER A 373 6.44 -5.73 18.87
C SER A 373 5.06 -5.18 19.35
N ILE A 374 4.29 -4.55 18.46
CA ILE A 374 2.96 -3.99 18.79
C ILE A 374 1.87 -5.06 18.80
N ASN A 375 1.97 -6.03 17.90
CA ASN A 375 0.97 -7.08 17.72
C ASN A 375 1.58 -8.45 18.00
N THR A 376 0.72 -9.42 18.33
CA THR A 376 1.13 -10.82 18.42
C THR A 376 1.68 -11.28 17.08
N ASN A 377 2.82 -11.95 17.09
CA ASN A 377 3.42 -12.55 15.91
C ASN A 377 2.48 -13.63 15.36
N ARG A 378 2.14 -13.52 14.07
CA ARG A 378 1.26 -14.47 13.39
C ARG A 378 2.06 -15.16 12.30
N ILE A 379 2.41 -16.40 12.54
CA ILE A 379 2.99 -17.26 11.51
C ILE A 379 1.83 -17.97 10.82
N TYR A 380 1.62 -17.65 9.55
CA TYR A 380 0.57 -18.31 8.76
C TYR A 380 1.06 -19.69 8.31
N ASN A 381 0.28 -20.72 8.59
CA ASN A 381 0.51 -22.03 7.99
C ASN A 381 -0.08 -22.02 6.56
N PRO A 382 0.72 -22.10 5.50
CA PRO A 382 0.25 -21.96 4.13
C PRO A 382 -0.74 -23.06 3.70
N ILE A 383 -0.54 -24.29 4.19
CA ILE A 383 -1.42 -25.41 3.91
C ILE A 383 -2.80 -25.17 4.51
N LYS A 384 -2.83 -24.79 5.81
CA LYS A 384 -4.10 -24.43 6.48
C LYS A 384 -4.79 -23.26 5.80
N GLN A 385 -4.05 -22.21 5.39
CA GLN A 385 -4.64 -21.09 4.68
C GLN A 385 -5.24 -21.53 3.33
N GLY A 386 -4.61 -22.43 2.62
CA GLY A 386 -5.14 -23.03 1.40
C GLY A 386 -6.46 -23.76 1.67
N LYS A 387 -6.48 -24.68 2.64
CA LYS A 387 -7.69 -25.43 3.05
C LYS A 387 -8.84 -24.52 3.50
N ASP A 388 -8.52 -23.43 4.24
CA ASP A 388 -9.53 -22.50 4.78
C ASP A 388 -10.11 -21.54 3.69
N HIS A 389 -9.31 -21.12 2.70
CA HIS A 389 -9.67 -20.06 1.75
C HIS A 389 -9.86 -20.48 0.31
N ASP A 390 -9.41 -21.68 -0.05
CA ASP A 390 -9.63 -22.34 -1.34
C ASP A 390 -9.89 -23.85 -1.14
N PRO A 391 -10.91 -24.23 -0.34
CA PRO A 391 -11.13 -25.63 0.04
C PRO A 391 -11.36 -26.57 -1.15
N GLN A 392 -11.81 -26.03 -2.28
CA GLN A 392 -12.04 -26.78 -3.51
C GLN A 392 -10.86 -26.71 -4.50
N GLY A 393 -9.74 -26.08 -4.13
CA GLY A 393 -8.56 -25.95 -4.96
C GLY A 393 -8.77 -25.20 -6.28
N LYS A 394 -9.89 -24.47 -6.44
CA LYS A 394 -10.20 -23.75 -7.69
C LYS A 394 -9.20 -22.66 -8.00
N PHE A 395 -8.80 -21.91 -6.98
CA PHE A 395 -7.81 -20.86 -7.13
C PHE A 395 -6.42 -21.45 -7.43
N ILE A 396 -6.04 -22.52 -6.73
CA ILE A 396 -4.79 -23.25 -7.00
C ILE A 396 -4.78 -23.76 -8.44
N LYS A 397 -5.79 -24.52 -8.87
CA LYS A 397 -5.87 -25.08 -10.24
C LYS A 397 -5.85 -24.01 -11.33
N LYS A 398 -6.40 -22.83 -11.05
CA LYS A 398 -6.37 -21.69 -11.98
C LYS A 398 -4.97 -21.14 -12.20
N TRP A 399 -4.17 -21.03 -11.14
CA TRP A 399 -2.88 -20.36 -11.18
C TRP A 399 -1.67 -21.29 -11.24
N ILE A 400 -1.91 -22.59 -11.04
CA ILE A 400 -0.91 -23.65 -11.16
C ILE A 400 -1.46 -24.70 -12.11
N PRO A 401 -1.33 -24.50 -13.43
CA PRO A 401 -1.81 -25.45 -14.43
C PRO A 401 -1.23 -26.86 -14.26
N GLU A 402 -0.01 -26.97 -13.72
CA GLU A 402 0.68 -28.21 -13.40
C GLU A 402 -0.11 -29.10 -12.43
N LEU A 403 -0.99 -28.50 -11.62
CA LEU A 403 -1.83 -29.21 -10.64
C LEU A 403 -3.30 -29.34 -11.08
N LYS A 404 -3.62 -29.08 -12.35
CA LYS A 404 -5.00 -29.01 -12.85
C LYS A 404 -5.76 -30.33 -12.62
N ASP A 405 -5.11 -31.44 -12.86
CA ASP A 405 -5.74 -32.77 -12.84
C ASP A 405 -5.60 -33.49 -11.48
N ILE A 406 -4.89 -32.87 -10.53
CA ILE A 406 -4.70 -33.41 -9.19
C ILE A 406 -6.03 -33.53 -8.42
N SER A 407 -6.21 -34.67 -7.74
CA SER A 407 -7.33 -34.90 -6.82
C SER A 407 -7.39 -33.85 -5.71
N LEU A 408 -8.60 -33.48 -5.27
CA LEU A 408 -8.81 -32.52 -4.17
C LEU A 408 -8.13 -32.95 -2.87
N ASN A 409 -7.99 -34.24 -2.64
CA ASN A 409 -7.33 -34.77 -1.45
C ASN A 409 -5.86 -34.35 -1.35
N PHE A 410 -5.21 -34.07 -2.49
CA PHE A 410 -3.79 -33.76 -2.58
C PHE A 410 -3.50 -32.35 -3.06
N ILE A 411 -4.50 -31.59 -3.51
CA ILE A 411 -4.30 -30.28 -4.14
C ILE A 411 -3.54 -29.26 -3.26
N HIS A 412 -3.67 -29.36 -1.95
CA HIS A 412 -2.96 -28.50 -0.99
C HIS A 412 -1.59 -29.05 -0.56
N GLU A 413 -1.37 -30.34 -0.74
CA GLU A 413 -0.16 -31.08 -0.33
C GLU A 413 0.20 -32.14 -1.38
N PRO A 414 0.53 -31.75 -2.62
CA PRO A 414 0.74 -32.69 -3.73
C PRO A 414 1.89 -33.69 -3.47
N TRP A 415 2.85 -33.32 -2.65
CA TRP A 415 3.93 -34.22 -2.25
C TRP A 415 3.46 -35.48 -1.49
N LEU A 416 2.25 -35.47 -0.93
CA LEU A 416 1.68 -36.66 -0.29
C LEU A 416 1.32 -37.75 -1.31
N LEU A 417 1.09 -37.40 -2.59
CA LEU A 417 0.88 -38.36 -3.67
C LEU A 417 2.05 -39.34 -3.78
N SER A 418 3.28 -38.89 -3.55
CA SER A 418 4.46 -39.76 -3.61
C SER A 418 4.38 -40.99 -2.69
N ARG A 419 3.54 -40.92 -1.64
CA ARG A 419 3.34 -42.03 -0.68
C ARG A 419 2.33 -43.05 -1.15
N PHE A 420 1.41 -42.67 -2.04
CA PHE A 420 0.28 -43.51 -2.46
C PHE A 420 0.29 -43.81 -3.97
N HIS A 421 0.76 -42.85 -4.77
CA HIS A 421 0.75 -42.87 -6.23
C HIS A 421 2.06 -42.24 -6.76
N LYS A 422 3.17 -42.96 -6.57
CA LYS A 422 4.52 -42.42 -6.87
C LYS A 422 4.69 -42.09 -8.35
N GLU A 423 4.23 -42.96 -9.27
CA GLU A 423 4.32 -42.73 -10.71
C GLU A 423 3.54 -41.49 -11.16
N GLU A 424 2.32 -41.29 -10.62
CA GLU A 424 1.51 -40.11 -10.88
C GLU A 424 2.22 -38.84 -10.38
N TYR A 425 2.84 -38.89 -9.19
CA TYR A 425 3.58 -37.76 -8.65
C TYR A 425 4.82 -37.41 -9.48
N GLU A 426 5.53 -38.39 -9.99
CA GLU A 426 6.72 -38.17 -10.83
C GLU A 426 6.38 -37.55 -12.19
N GLN A 427 5.15 -37.71 -12.68
CA GLN A 427 4.66 -37.12 -13.92
C GLN A 427 4.24 -35.64 -13.72
N ILE A 428 4.07 -35.16 -12.47
CA ILE A 428 3.68 -33.79 -12.19
C ILE A 428 4.89 -32.88 -12.32
N ASN A 429 4.85 -31.99 -13.30
CA ASN A 429 5.90 -30.98 -13.50
C ASN A 429 5.71 -29.79 -12.54
N TYR A 430 5.57 -30.07 -11.24
CA TYR A 430 5.48 -29.06 -10.20
C TYR A 430 6.61 -29.23 -9.18
N ILE A 431 7.24 -28.14 -8.79
CA ILE A 431 8.39 -28.15 -7.89
C ILE A 431 8.05 -28.76 -6.52
N ARG A 432 8.97 -29.48 -5.94
CA ARG A 432 8.85 -30.00 -4.56
C ARG A 432 8.97 -28.86 -3.54
N PRO A 433 8.37 -29.04 -2.33
CA PRO A 433 8.52 -28.04 -1.27
C PRO A 433 10.00 -27.72 -0.97
N ILE A 434 10.37 -26.46 -1.06
CA ILE A 434 11.76 -25.98 -0.84
C ILE A 434 12.17 -25.96 0.64
N ILE A 435 11.20 -26.12 1.55
CA ILE A 435 11.42 -26.16 3.00
C ILE A 435 10.46 -27.12 3.67
N ASP A 436 10.77 -27.52 4.90
CA ASP A 436 9.86 -28.19 5.83
C ASP A 436 9.14 -27.16 6.72
N ILE A 437 7.80 -27.06 6.65
CA ILE A 437 7.00 -26.06 7.39
C ILE A 437 7.06 -26.25 8.90
N PRO A 438 6.86 -27.46 9.47
CA PRO A 438 6.99 -27.70 10.90
C PRO A 438 8.32 -27.23 11.46
N ASN A 439 9.42 -27.64 10.83
CA ASN A 439 10.78 -27.31 11.28
C ASN A 439 11.10 -25.80 11.13
N SER A 440 10.80 -25.21 9.97
CA SER A 440 11.02 -23.76 9.74
C SER A 440 10.21 -22.90 10.71
N THR A 441 8.95 -23.29 10.98
CA THR A 441 8.09 -22.60 11.95
C THR A 441 8.64 -22.72 13.38
N LYS A 442 9.11 -23.89 13.79
CA LYS A 442 9.73 -24.13 15.10
C LYS A 442 10.99 -23.29 15.27
N THR A 443 11.85 -23.28 14.27
CA THR A 443 13.09 -22.49 14.24
C THR A 443 12.79 -20.99 14.32
N ALA A 444 11.85 -20.47 13.53
CA ALA A 444 11.45 -19.08 13.59
C ALA A 444 10.92 -18.68 14.97
N LYS A 445 10.05 -19.50 15.57
CA LYS A 445 9.53 -19.26 16.93
C LYS A 445 10.67 -19.19 17.97
N LYS A 446 11.62 -20.13 17.92
CA LYS A 446 12.78 -20.15 18.83
C LYS A 446 13.61 -18.87 18.71
N LYS A 447 13.97 -18.48 17.48
CA LYS A 447 14.75 -17.26 17.23
C LYS A 447 14.03 -16.00 17.73
N ILE A 448 12.71 -15.87 17.49
CA ILE A 448 11.92 -14.75 18.00
C ILE A 448 11.85 -14.76 19.56
N GLN A 449 11.67 -15.94 20.15
CA GLN A 449 11.61 -16.08 21.60
C GLN A 449 12.93 -15.66 22.27
N GLU A 450 14.07 -16.00 21.71
CA GLU A 450 15.38 -15.57 22.18
C GLU A 450 15.52 -14.04 22.19
N ILE A 451 15.00 -13.37 21.14
CA ILE A 451 14.99 -11.89 21.08
C ILE A 451 14.08 -11.30 22.16
N THR A 452 12.90 -11.86 22.38
CA THR A 452 11.93 -11.34 23.37
C THR A 452 12.38 -11.53 24.82
N LYS A 453 13.37 -12.40 25.09
CA LYS A 453 14.00 -12.61 26.38
C LYS A 453 15.11 -11.63 26.72
N LYS A 454 15.58 -10.84 25.75
CA LYS A 454 16.66 -9.86 25.97
C LYS A 454 16.21 -8.80 26.96
N ASP A 455 17.15 -8.33 27.77
CA ASP A 455 16.91 -7.24 28.70
C ASP A 455 16.38 -5.98 27.98
N ARG A 456 15.49 -5.24 28.64
CA ARG A 456 14.83 -4.04 28.13
C ARG A 456 13.94 -4.23 26.88
N TYR A 457 13.75 -5.47 26.36
CA TYR A 457 12.86 -5.69 25.20
C TYR A 457 11.45 -5.14 25.44
N TRP A 458 10.89 -5.38 26.60
CA TRP A 458 9.52 -5.00 26.91
C TRP A 458 9.35 -3.49 27.18
N ASP A 459 10.36 -2.82 27.70
CA ASP A 459 10.35 -1.36 27.87
C ASP A 459 10.31 -0.66 26.54
N ILE A 460 11.19 -1.06 25.62
CA ILE A 460 11.21 -0.55 24.25
C ILE A 460 9.87 -0.87 23.53
N SER A 461 9.35 -2.08 23.68
CA SER A 461 8.05 -2.47 23.12
C SER A 461 6.91 -1.58 23.61
N LYS A 462 6.92 -1.18 24.88
CA LYS A 462 5.95 -0.27 25.48
C LYS A 462 6.05 1.13 24.89
N GLU A 463 7.25 1.67 24.70
CA GLU A 463 7.48 2.96 24.04
C GLU A 463 6.95 2.96 22.60
N ILE A 464 7.28 1.92 21.82
CA ILE A 464 6.78 1.73 20.46
C ILE A 464 5.26 1.66 20.44
N TYR A 465 4.64 0.91 21.37
CA TYR A 465 3.19 0.84 21.49
C TYR A 465 2.56 2.19 21.82
N LEU A 466 3.15 2.97 22.73
CA LEU A 466 2.68 4.30 23.07
C LEU A 466 2.77 5.26 21.87
N LYS A 467 3.79 5.15 21.05
CA LYS A 467 3.98 5.98 19.86
C LYS A 467 3.06 5.57 18.69
N HIS A 468 2.95 4.29 18.40
CA HIS A 468 2.34 3.76 17.16
C HIS A 468 1.10 2.90 17.35
N GLY A 469 0.81 2.47 18.57
CA GLY A 469 -0.30 1.58 18.89
C GLY A 469 -1.67 2.22 18.70
N SER A 470 -2.69 1.37 18.52
CA SER A 470 -4.09 1.82 18.45
C SER A 470 -4.60 2.29 19.82
N ARG A 471 -5.27 3.44 19.82
CA ARG A 471 -5.89 4.01 21.04
C ARG A 471 -7.28 3.43 21.39
N LYS A 472 -7.82 2.53 20.56
CA LYS A 472 -9.16 1.96 20.79
C LYS A 472 -9.27 1.21 22.12
N ARG A 473 -8.22 0.53 22.55
CA ARG A 473 -8.19 -0.22 23.82
C ARG A 473 -7.95 0.68 25.04
N LEU A 474 -7.13 1.72 24.91
CA LEU A 474 -6.85 2.66 26.02
C LEU A 474 -8.08 3.45 26.46
N ARG A 475 -9.01 3.78 25.54
CA ARG A 475 -10.25 4.51 25.87
C ARG A 475 -11.22 3.72 26.74
N LYS A 476 -11.23 2.38 26.68
CA LYS A 476 -12.06 1.54 27.58
C LYS A 476 -11.50 1.45 29.01
N ASN A 477 -10.21 1.70 29.21
CA ASN A 477 -9.50 1.41 30.45
C ASN A 477 -8.99 2.65 31.20
N ILE A 478 -9.28 3.89 30.75
CA ILE A 478 -8.84 5.11 31.45
C ILE A 478 -9.44 5.19 32.86
N ASN A 479 -10.60 4.57 33.10
CA ASN A 479 -11.22 4.53 34.42
C ASN A 479 -10.67 3.43 35.36
N ASN A 480 -9.72 2.57 34.89
CA ASN A 480 -9.17 1.47 35.70
C ASN A 480 -7.65 1.28 35.45
N LYS A 481 -6.82 2.21 35.94
CA LYS A 481 -5.34 2.12 35.86
C LYS A 481 -4.74 0.81 36.41
N LYS A 482 -5.41 0.15 37.37
CA LYS A 482 -4.98 -1.14 37.93
C LYS A 482 -5.31 -2.35 37.05
N ILE A 483 -6.39 -2.28 36.26
CA ILE A 483 -6.82 -3.38 35.37
C ILE A 483 -5.97 -3.37 34.08
N ALA A 484 -5.59 -2.21 33.58
CA ALA A 484 -4.75 -2.10 32.37
C ALA A 484 -3.36 -2.76 32.54
N ARG A 485 -2.80 -2.70 33.75
CA ARG A 485 -1.52 -3.34 34.06
C ARG A 485 -1.68 -4.87 34.17
N LYS A 486 -2.71 -5.35 34.88
CA LYS A 486 -3.03 -6.79 34.98
C LYS A 486 -3.43 -7.42 33.64
N GLU A 487 -4.21 -6.73 32.80
CA GLU A 487 -4.59 -7.25 31.48
C GLU A 487 -3.42 -7.23 30.48
N MET A 488 -2.50 -6.29 30.60
CA MET A 488 -1.27 -6.31 29.82
C MET A 488 -0.38 -7.50 30.25
N GLU A 489 -0.19 -7.68 31.54
CA GLU A 489 0.53 -8.83 32.12
C GLU A 489 -0.14 -10.15 31.74
N ARG A 490 -1.48 -10.26 31.88
CA ARG A 490 -2.26 -11.45 31.46
C ARG A 490 -2.26 -11.71 29.95
N GLN A 491 -2.22 -10.67 29.10
CA GLN A 491 -2.04 -10.84 27.66
C GLN A 491 -0.60 -11.26 27.30
N TYR A 492 0.38 -10.94 28.13
CA TYR A 492 1.74 -11.44 28.02
C TYR A 492 1.83 -12.91 28.46
N GLU A 493 1.18 -13.30 29.55
CA GLU A 493 1.11 -14.68 30.03
C GLU A 493 0.34 -15.58 29.07
N LEU A 494 -0.80 -15.14 28.52
CA LEU A 494 -1.53 -15.85 27.44
C LEU A 494 -0.73 -15.93 26.15
N LYS A 495 0.17 -14.99 25.89
CA LYS A 495 1.10 -15.05 24.75
C LYS A 495 2.20 -16.06 24.94
N LEU A 496 2.66 -16.25 26.15
CA LEU A 496 3.64 -17.28 26.52
C LEU A 496 3.00 -18.69 26.49
N SER A 497 1.75 -18.84 26.95
CA SER A 497 1.04 -20.13 26.93
C SER A 497 0.64 -20.58 25.51
N LEU A 498 0.37 -19.67 24.59
CA LEU A 498 0.10 -19.98 23.16
C LEU A 498 1.39 -20.29 22.37
N ILE A 499 2.55 -20.16 22.98
CA ILE A 499 3.83 -20.64 22.43
C ILE A 499 4.05 -22.12 22.81
N HIS A 500 3.25 -22.67 23.71
CA HIS A 500 3.34 -24.05 24.20
C HIS A 500 2.33 -25.03 23.57
N ILE A 501 1.56 -24.60 22.55
CA ILE A 501 0.69 -25.48 21.75
C ILE A 501 1.15 -25.52 20.30
#